data_1e4f1df89e7d7ea5a4e1c0631ff6cf7f
#
_entry.id   1e4f1df89e7d7ea5a4e1c0631ff6cf7f
#
_cell.length_a   1.000
_cell.length_b   1.000
_cell.length_c   1.000
_cell.angle_alpha   90.00
_cell.angle_beta   90.00
_cell.angle_gamma   90.00
#
_symmetry.space_group_name_H-M   'P 1'
#
loop_
_entity.id
_entity.type
_entity.pdbx_description
1 polymer ?
#
loop_
_entity_poly.entity_id
_entity_poly.type
_entity_poly.pdbx_seq_one_letter_code
_entity_poly.pdbx_strand_id
1 'polypeptide(L)'
;MTEVTIIIPNYNGKKLLENCIKTLERQTCQEFKLLVIDNGSKDGSTDVTSESLYMEMVALPENTGFCGAVNLGLEMTTTPYAILLNNDTEAEPEYVGELLKAIESSPKIFSVSPKMIQLYHKELMDDGGDMYSIMGWAYQRGVGQEIERYDRPCHIFSACAGAAIYRREVFEEIGYFDEMHFAYLEDIDVGYRA
;
A
#
# COMPACT_ATOMS: atom_id res chain seq x y z
N MET A 1 -20.79 -2.72 -5.78
CA MET A 1 -20.48 -1.61 -4.82
C MET A 1 -18.97 -1.55 -4.71
N THR A 2 -18.38 -0.38 -4.72
CA THR A 2 -16.93 -0.23 -4.57
C THR A 2 -16.50 -0.71 -3.18
N GLU A 3 -15.63 -1.69 -3.13
CA GLU A 3 -15.25 -2.37 -1.87
C GLU A 3 -13.88 -1.96 -1.34
N VAL A 4 -13.07 -1.26 -2.16
CA VAL A 4 -11.72 -0.86 -1.79
C VAL A 4 -11.41 0.57 -2.17
N THR A 5 -10.64 1.26 -1.32
CA THR A 5 -10.01 2.55 -1.61
C THR A 5 -8.51 2.33 -1.70
N ILE A 6 -7.90 2.79 -2.80
CA ILE A 6 -6.45 2.83 -2.96
C ILE A 6 -5.98 4.19 -2.45
N ILE A 7 -5.09 4.20 -1.47
CA ILE A 7 -4.51 5.39 -0.86
C ILE A 7 -3.06 5.51 -1.31
N ILE A 8 -2.72 6.60 -1.99
CA ILE A 8 -1.35 6.86 -2.46
C ILE A 8 -0.81 8.08 -1.71
N PRO A 9 0.11 7.91 -0.74
CA PRO A 9 0.87 9.03 -0.19
C PRO A 9 1.88 9.52 -1.24
N ASN A 10 1.95 10.84 -1.44
CA ASN A 10 2.87 11.45 -2.40
C ASN A 10 3.61 12.62 -1.80
N TYR A 11 4.92 12.72 -2.03
CA TYR A 11 5.73 13.88 -1.67
C TYR A 11 6.81 14.13 -2.72
N ASN A 12 6.69 15.23 -3.47
CA ASN A 12 7.61 15.64 -4.54
C ASN A 12 7.91 14.50 -5.54
N GLY A 13 6.89 13.71 -5.87
CA GLY A 13 7.00 12.54 -6.73
C GLY A 13 6.12 12.60 -7.98
N LYS A 14 5.92 13.78 -8.60
CA LYS A 14 4.97 13.97 -9.71
C LYS A 14 5.07 12.90 -10.78
N LYS A 15 6.28 12.65 -11.31
CA LYS A 15 6.48 11.69 -12.41
C LYS A 15 6.24 10.24 -11.96
N LEU A 16 6.60 9.91 -10.75
CA LEU A 16 6.34 8.59 -10.15
C LEU A 16 4.85 8.37 -9.99
N LEU A 17 4.15 9.35 -9.41
CA LEU A 17 2.71 9.34 -9.25
C LEU A 17 1.96 9.18 -10.59
N GLU A 18 2.35 9.92 -11.62
CA GLU A 18 1.80 9.80 -12.97
C GLU A 18 1.95 8.37 -13.53
N ASN A 19 3.12 7.74 -13.32
CA ASN A 19 3.37 6.38 -13.77
C ASN A 19 2.54 5.36 -12.98
N CYS A 20 2.50 5.50 -11.65
CA CYS A 20 1.69 4.64 -10.78
C CYS A 20 0.22 4.68 -11.19
N ILE A 21 -0.36 5.87 -11.36
CA ILE A 21 -1.77 6.04 -11.79
C ILE A 21 -2.03 5.37 -13.14
N LYS A 22 -1.14 5.50 -14.11
CA LYS A 22 -1.29 4.82 -15.42
C LYS A 22 -1.33 3.30 -15.31
N THR A 23 -0.69 2.71 -14.31
CA THR A 23 -0.80 1.26 -14.09
C THR A 23 -2.14 0.88 -13.44
N LEU A 24 -2.68 1.75 -12.59
CA LEU A 24 -4.02 1.59 -12.01
C LEU A 24 -5.12 1.74 -13.06
N GLU A 25 -4.96 2.61 -14.05
CA GLU A 25 -5.89 2.75 -15.18
C GLU A 25 -6.03 1.45 -16.02
N ARG A 26 -5.03 0.56 -15.93
CA ARG A 26 -4.99 -0.73 -16.65
C ARG A 26 -5.47 -1.92 -15.82
N GLN A 27 -5.93 -1.69 -14.60
CA GLN A 27 -6.42 -2.78 -13.75
C GLN A 27 -7.62 -3.48 -14.37
N THR A 28 -7.68 -4.79 -14.29
CA THR A 28 -8.83 -5.59 -14.73
C THR A 28 -10.04 -5.40 -13.81
N CYS A 29 -9.81 -5.19 -12.51
CA CYS A 29 -10.81 -4.77 -11.54
C CYS A 29 -10.78 -3.24 -11.43
N GLN A 30 -11.84 -2.56 -11.91
CA GLN A 30 -11.97 -1.10 -11.90
C GLN A 30 -12.90 -0.58 -10.79
N GLU A 31 -13.41 -1.45 -9.93
CA GLU A 31 -14.36 -1.08 -8.88
C GLU A 31 -13.66 -0.60 -7.61
N PHE A 32 -12.75 0.36 -7.72
CA PHE A 32 -12.07 0.98 -6.60
C PHE A 32 -12.19 2.51 -6.62
N LYS A 33 -11.97 3.14 -5.46
CA LYS A 33 -11.75 4.58 -5.33
C LYS A 33 -10.25 4.83 -5.29
N LEU A 34 -9.81 5.94 -5.90
CA LEU A 34 -8.41 6.36 -5.83
C LEU A 34 -8.32 7.66 -5.03
N LEU A 35 -7.57 7.62 -3.93
CA LEU A 35 -7.33 8.74 -3.03
C LEU A 35 -5.82 9.01 -2.97
N VAL A 36 -5.42 10.17 -3.44
CA VAL A 36 -4.01 10.62 -3.34
C VAL A 36 -3.89 11.63 -2.22
N ILE A 37 -2.99 11.37 -1.28
CA ILE A 37 -2.65 12.32 -0.21
C ILE A 37 -1.31 12.96 -0.57
N ASP A 38 -1.37 14.17 -1.11
CA ASP A 38 -0.19 14.96 -1.40
C ASP A 38 0.33 15.61 -0.13
N ASN A 39 1.52 15.22 0.28
CA ASN A 39 2.12 15.54 1.58
C ASN A 39 2.93 16.85 1.52
N GLY A 40 2.36 17.91 0.95
CA GLY A 40 2.96 19.22 0.84
C GLY A 40 4.00 19.37 -0.27
N SER A 41 3.77 18.74 -1.43
CA SER A 41 4.66 18.81 -2.59
C SER A 41 4.79 20.22 -3.18
N LYS A 42 5.92 20.47 -3.85
CA LYS A 42 6.21 21.74 -4.54
C LYS A 42 6.62 21.55 -6.01
N ASP A 43 6.49 20.32 -6.52
CA ASP A 43 6.89 19.92 -7.88
C ASP A 43 5.72 19.91 -8.88
N GLY A 44 4.52 20.34 -8.45
CA GLY A 44 3.29 20.30 -9.24
C GLY A 44 2.61 18.93 -9.21
N SER A 45 2.89 18.08 -8.23
CA SER A 45 2.19 16.80 -8.02
C SER A 45 0.68 16.99 -7.84
N THR A 46 0.26 18.09 -7.22
CA THR A 46 -1.16 18.41 -6.99
C THR A 46 -1.98 18.64 -8.27
N ASP A 47 -1.31 18.85 -9.41
CA ASP A 47 -1.95 19.03 -10.71
C ASP A 47 -2.14 17.71 -11.47
N VAL A 48 -1.66 16.60 -10.92
CA VAL A 48 -1.78 15.28 -11.54
C VAL A 48 -3.24 14.83 -11.51
N THR A 49 -3.70 14.31 -12.64
CA THR A 49 -5.06 13.79 -12.83
C THR A 49 -5.01 12.43 -13.51
N SER A 50 -6.06 11.65 -13.36
CA SER A 50 -6.25 10.41 -14.13
C SER A 50 -7.11 10.67 -15.36
N GLU A 51 -6.85 9.95 -16.46
CA GLU A 51 -7.64 10.04 -17.69
C GLU A 51 -8.93 9.23 -17.61
N SER A 52 -8.96 8.15 -16.84
CA SER A 52 -10.07 7.20 -16.81
C SER A 52 -10.62 6.88 -15.42
N LEU A 53 -9.87 7.17 -14.34
CA LEU A 53 -10.29 6.90 -12.98
C LEU A 53 -10.81 8.15 -12.30
N TYR A 54 -11.85 7.99 -11.48
CA TYR A 54 -12.20 9.02 -10.50
C TYR A 54 -11.14 9.04 -9.40
N MET A 55 -10.42 10.13 -9.30
CA MET A 55 -9.35 10.34 -8.34
C MET A 55 -9.65 11.55 -7.46
N GLU A 56 -9.57 11.37 -6.16
CA GLU A 56 -9.59 12.45 -5.19
C GLU A 56 -8.15 12.81 -4.79
N MET A 57 -7.83 14.11 -4.84
CA MET A 57 -6.52 14.63 -4.44
C MET A 57 -6.70 15.50 -3.21
N VAL A 58 -6.01 15.15 -2.11
CA VAL A 58 -5.97 15.93 -0.88
C VAL A 58 -4.57 16.46 -0.66
N ALA A 59 -4.41 17.78 -0.68
CA ALA A 59 -3.11 18.42 -0.48
C ALA A 59 -2.95 18.90 0.97
N LEU A 60 -1.91 18.39 1.63
CA LEU A 60 -1.49 18.85 2.96
C LEU A 60 -0.59 20.10 2.86
N PRO A 61 -0.61 20.96 3.87
CA PRO A 61 0.23 22.17 3.87
C PRO A 61 1.72 21.88 4.02
N GLU A 62 2.07 20.74 4.62
CA GLU A 62 3.45 20.34 4.92
C GLU A 62 3.57 18.80 4.94
N ASN A 63 4.81 18.31 4.94
CA ASN A 63 5.09 16.87 4.99
C ASN A 63 4.93 16.34 6.43
N THR A 64 3.92 15.53 6.65
CA THR A 64 3.59 14.87 7.93
C THR A 64 4.21 13.47 8.07
N GLY A 65 5.11 13.08 7.15
CA GLY A 65 5.63 11.72 7.07
C GLY A 65 4.68 10.75 6.36
N PHE A 66 5.14 9.53 6.17
CA PHE A 66 4.34 8.46 5.57
C PHE A 66 3.10 8.17 6.44
N CYS A 67 3.31 7.96 7.74
CA CYS A 67 2.25 7.61 8.69
C CYS A 67 1.14 8.67 8.72
N GLY A 68 1.47 9.96 8.81
CA GLY A 68 0.47 11.02 8.82
C GLY A 68 -0.37 11.07 7.54
N ALA A 69 0.25 10.89 6.38
CA ALA A 69 -0.45 10.88 5.10
C ALA A 69 -1.38 9.66 4.95
N VAL A 70 -0.90 8.45 5.29
CA VAL A 70 -1.73 7.24 5.17
C VAL A 70 -2.85 7.20 6.21
N ASN A 71 -2.62 7.71 7.44
CA ASN A 71 -3.65 7.81 8.46
C ASN A 71 -4.80 8.69 7.99
N LEU A 72 -4.50 9.87 7.45
CA LEU A 72 -5.54 10.73 6.87
C LEU A 72 -6.32 10.01 5.77
N GLY A 73 -5.63 9.29 4.89
CA GLY A 73 -6.27 8.50 3.84
C GLY A 73 -7.19 7.40 4.41
N LEU A 74 -6.75 6.70 5.46
CA LEU A 74 -7.55 5.68 6.15
C LEU A 74 -8.79 6.28 6.83
N GLU A 75 -8.67 7.43 7.49
CA GLU A 75 -9.78 8.15 8.12
C GLU A 75 -10.83 8.60 7.10
N MET A 76 -10.41 9.03 5.90
CA MET A 76 -11.30 9.42 4.82
C MET A 76 -11.94 8.21 4.11
N THR A 77 -11.39 7.02 4.29
CA THR A 77 -11.85 5.79 3.63
C THR A 77 -13.14 5.29 4.27
N THR A 78 -14.15 5.05 3.42
CA THR A 78 -15.46 4.50 3.83
C THR A 78 -15.71 3.08 3.33
N THR A 79 -14.81 2.54 2.53
CA THR A 79 -14.88 1.17 1.99
C THR A 79 -14.40 0.14 3.02
N PRO A 80 -14.84 -1.14 2.93
CA PRO A 80 -14.40 -2.19 3.84
C PRO A 80 -12.89 -2.43 3.82
N TYR A 81 -12.26 -2.22 2.67
CA TYR A 81 -10.83 -2.45 2.48
C TYR A 81 -10.10 -1.18 2.04
N ALA A 82 -8.85 -1.07 2.45
CA ALA A 82 -7.92 -0.05 1.99
C ALA A 82 -6.65 -0.70 1.42
N ILE A 83 -6.22 -0.26 0.25
CA ILE A 83 -4.90 -0.57 -0.29
C ILE A 83 -4.01 0.64 -0.05
N LEU A 84 -2.90 0.46 0.65
CA LEU A 84 -1.83 1.44 0.70
C LEU A 84 -0.87 1.15 -0.45
N LEU A 85 -0.56 2.14 -1.26
CA LEU A 85 0.26 1.97 -2.45
C LEU A 85 1.23 3.14 -2.59
N ASN A 86 2.52 2.88 -2.57
CA ASN A 86 3.51 3.92 -2.79
C ASN A 86 3.47 4.45 -4.23
N ASN A 87 3.73 5.73 -4.39
CA ASN A 87 3.70 6.41 -5.69
C ASN A 87 4.79 5.95 -6.68
N ASP A 88 5.83 5.25 -6.20
CA ASP A 88 6.95 4.72 -6.98
C ASP A 88 6.77 3.25 -7.39
N THR A 89 5.55 2.73 -7.32
CA THR A 89 5.20 1.37 -7.70
C THR A 89 4.54 1.29 -9.08
N GLU A 90 4.67 0.14 -9.73
CA GLU A 90 3.94 -0.23 -10.95
C GLU A 90 3.11 -1.47 -10.66
N ALA A 91 1.78 -1.32 -10.68
CA ALA A 91 0.84 -2.40 -10.39
C ALA A 91 0.57 -3.25 -11.65
N GLU A 92 0.73 -4.58 -11.53
CA GLU A 92 0.33 -5.52 -12.58
C GLU A 92 -1.20 -5.47 -12.78
N PRO A 93 -1.73 -5.81 -13.98
CA PRO A 93 -3.15 -5.60 -14.30
C PRO A 93 -4.16 -6.30 -13.37
N GLU A 94 -3.77 -7.35 -12.69
CA GLU A 94 -4.64 -8.15 -11.81
C GLU A 94 -4.43 -7.84 -10.32
N TYR A 95 -3.56 -6.88 -10.00
CA TYR A 95 -3.14 -6.55 -8.64
C TYR A 95 -4.32 -6.30 -7.68
N VAL A 96 -5.25 -5.41 -8.03
CA VAL A 96 -6.40 -5.08 -7.17
C VAL A 96 -7.31 -6.29 -6.99
N GLY A 97 -7.63 -7.00 -8.08
CA GLY A 97 -8.50 -8.18 -8.04
C GLY A 97 -7.94 -9.32 -7.21
N GLU A 98 -6.65 -9.63 -7.34
CA GLU A 98 -6.01 -10.70 -6.58
C GLU A 98 -5.85 -10.35 -5.09
N LEU A 99 -5.59 -9.09 -4.74
CA LEU A 99 -5.57 -8.65 -3.34
C LEU A 99 -6.95 -8.77 -2.69
N LEU A 100 -8.02 -8.32 -3.37
CA LEU A 100 -9.39 -8.46 -2.88
C LEU A 100 -9.74 -9.93 -2.65
N LYS A 101 -9.53 -10.77 -3.64
CA LYS A 101 -9.77 -12.22 -3.54
C LYS A 101 -9.00 -12.87 -2.39
N ALA A 102 -7.76 -12.44 -2.15
CA ALA A 102 -6.93 -12.98 -1.07
C ALA A 102 -7.46 -12.57 0.30
N ILE A 103 -7.77 -11.28 0.53
CA ILE A 103 -8.25 -10.80 1.84
C ILE A 103 -9.65 -11.32 2.17
N GLU A 104 -10.49 -11.56 1.16
CA GLU A 104 -11.85 -12.09 1.31
C GLU A 104 -11.87 -13.61 1.56
N SER A 105 -10.77 -14.31 1.29
CA SER A 105 -10.69 -15.76 1.47
C SER A 105 -10.92 -16.20 2.92
N SER A 106 -10.72 -15.32 3.89
CA SER A 106 -11.05 -15.54 5.29
C SER A 106 -11.29 -14.22 6.05
N PRO A 107 -12.32 -14.15 6.91
CA PRO A 107 -12.55 -12.99 7.76
C PRO A 107 -11.45 -12.76 8.81
N LYS A 108 -10.55 -13.72 9.01
CA LYS A 108 -9.42 -13.63 9.94
C LYS A 108 -8.20 -12.97 9.32
N ILE A 109 -8.21 -12.68 8.02
CA ILE A 109 -7.08 -12.02 7.37
C ILE A 109 -7.23 -10.52 7.58
N PHE A 110 -6.29 -9.94 8.30
CA PHE A 110 -6.19 -8.51 8.49
C PHE A 110 -5.58 -7.81 7.28
N SER A 111 -4.46 -8.32 6.78
CA SER A 111 -3.71 -7.72 5.68
C SER A 111 -3.14 -8.76 4.72
N VAL A 112 -2.91 -8.34 3.48
CA VAL A 112 -2.25 -9.16 2.46
C VAL A 112 -1.18 -8.31 1.78
N SER A 113 0.06 -8.83 1.79
CA SER A 113 1.17 -8.27 1.02
C SER A 113 1.24 -8.95 -0.35
N PRO A 114 1.35 -8.21 -1.45
CA PRO A 114 1.62 -8.81 -2.75
C PRO A 114 3.06 -9.32 -2.82
N LYS A 115 3.37 -10.09 -3.86
CA LYS A 115 4.73 -10.38 -4.28
C LYS A 115 5.29 -9.14 -4.96
N MET A 116 6.10 -8.35 -4.26
CA MET A 116 6.76 -7.17 -4.81
C MET A 116 8.06 -7.59 -5.52
N ILE A 117 8.24 -7.10 -6.72
CA ILE A 117 9.38 -7.41 -7.60
C ILE A 117 10.17 -6.12 -7.81
N GLN A 118 11.49 -6.19 -7.81
CA GLN A 118 12.33 -5.03 -8.05
C GLN A 118 12.08 -4.45 -9.45
N LEU A 119 11.83 -3.16 -9.53
CA LEU A 119 11.44 -2.50 -10.79
C LEU A 119 12.50 -2.63 -11.89
N TYR A 120 13.79 -2.58 -11.52
CA TYR A 120 14.92 -2.62 -12.43
C TYR A 120 15.60 -3.99 -12.52
N HIS A 121 15.25 -4.94 -11.64
CA HIS A 121 15.76 -6.30 -11.57
C HIS A 121 14.58 -7.26 -11.40
N LYS A 122 13.82 -7.44 -12.48
CA LYS A 122 12.54 -8.18 -12.47
C LYS A 122 12.67 -9.67 -12.15
N GLU A 123 13.87 -10.18 -12.09
CA GLU A 123 14.21 -11.53 -11.62
C GLU A 123 14.36 -11.63 -10.10
N LEU A 124 14.35 -10.48 -9.38
CA LEU A 124 14.57 -10.42 -7.95
C LEU A 124 13.34 -9.90 -7.18
N MET A 125 13.13 -10.50 -6.02
CA MET A 125 12.16 -10.01 -5.05
C MET A 125 12.58 -8.65 -4.48
N ASP A 126 11.62 -7.75 -4.33
CA ASP A 126 11.72 -6.57 -3.51
C ASP A 126 11.22 -6.88 -2.09
N ASP A 127 9.98 -7.33 -2.00
CA ASP A 127 9.33 -7.69 -0.75
C ASP A 127 8.27 -8.79 -0.95
N GLY A 128 8.15 -9.69 0.01
CA GLY A 128 7.10 -10.72 0.08
C GLY A 128 6.39 -10.74 1.43
N GLY A 129 6.35 -9.58 2.12
CA GLY A 129 5.85 -9.40 3.47
C GLY A 129 6.96 -9.47 4.52
N ASP A 130 6.69 -8.91 5.68
CA ASP A 130 7.66 -8.83 6.75
C ASP A 130 7.56 -10.02 7.70
N MET A 131 8.72 -10.38 8.21
CA MET A 131 8.89 -11.43 9.21
C MET A 131 9.50 -10.83 10.48
N TYR A 132 9.05 -11.32 11.64
CA TYR A 132 9.55 -10.88 12.94
C TYR A 132 10.01 -12.05 13.76
N SER A 133 11.22 -11.97 14.30
CA SER A 133 11.81 -13.04 15.10
C SER A 133 11.58 -12.83 16.58
N ILE A 134 11.64 -13.90 17.37
CA ILE A 134 11.58 -13.83 18.84
C ILE A 134 12.73 -13.02 19.47
N MET A 135 13.77 -12.72 18.71
CA MET A 135 14.90 -11.88 19.14
C MET A 135 14.66 -10.40 18.87
N GLY A 136 13.48 -10.02 18.34
CA GLY A 136 13.15 -8.63 18.03
C GLY A 136 13.67 -8.13 16.68
N TRP A 137 14.08 -9.02 15.77
CA TRP A 137 14.55 -8.65 14.43
C TRP A 137 13.39 -8.70 13.43
N ALA A 138 13.17 -7.60 12.75
CA ALA A 138 12.32 -7.55 11.57
C ALA A 138 13.16 -7.71 10.30
N TYR A 139 12.64 -8.42 9.30
CA TYR A 139 13.29 -8.57 7.99
C TYR A 139 12.26 -8.82 6.89
N GLN A 140 12.53 -8.27 5.72
CA GLN A 140 11.71 -8.45 4.52
C GLN A 140 11.91 -9.86 3.94
N ARG A 141 10.80 -10.53 3.67
CA ARG A 141 10.82 -11.87 3.10
C ARG A 141 11.25 -11.82 1.63
N GLY A 142 12.37 -12.43 1.33
CA GLY A 142 12.83 -12.66 -0.03
C GLY A 142 13.59 -11.51 -0.67
N VAL A 143 13.84 -10.39 0.02
CA VAL A 143 14.57 -9.25 -0.58
C VAL A 143 15.86 -9.69 -1.26
N GLY A 144 16.04 -9.32 -2.54
CA GLY A 144 17.20 -9.64 -3.36
C GLY A 144 17.34 -11.13 -3.75
N GLN A 145 16.33 -11.96 -3.50
CA GLN A 145 16.31 -13.37 -3.91
C GLN A 145 15.54 -13.55 -5.23
N GLU A 146 15.79 -14.67 -5.92
CA GLU A 146 15.11 -15.03 -7.17
C GLU A 146 13.60 -15.24 -6.95
N ILE A 147 12.77 -14.63 -7.80
CA ILE A 147 11.31 -14.60 -7.66
C ILE A 147 10.66 -15.99 -7.69
N GLU A 148 11.25 -16.95 -8.40
CA GLU A 148 10.72 -18.32 -8.52
C GLU A 148 10.71 -19.09 -7.19
N ARG A 149 11.49 -18.66 -6.20
CA ARG A 149 11.51 -19.26 -4.87
C ARG A 149 10.30 -18.88 -4.02
N TYR A 150 9.53 -17.88 -4.45
CA TYR A 150 8.45 -17.26 -3.70
C TYR A 150 7.09 -17.35 -4.40
N ASP A 151 6.81 -18.45 -5.07
CA ASP A 151 5.58 -18.65 -5.85
C ASP A 151 4.40 -19.16 -5.01
N ARG A 152 4.60 -19.44 -3.73
CA ARG A 152 3.54 -19.96 -2.85
C ARG A 152 3.18 -18.94 -1.79
N PRO A 153 1.86 -18.70 -1.57
CA PRO A 153 1.40 -17.90 -0.43
C PRO A 153 1.90 -18.48 0.89
N CYS A 154 2.13 -17.61 1.86
CA CYS A 154 2.49 -18.00 3.22
C CYS A 154 1.94 -16.99 4.22
N HIS A 155 1.93 -17.38 5.50
CA HIS A 155 1.70 -16.43 6.58
C HIS A 155 2.93 -15.54 6.76
N ILE A 156 2.69 -14.27 6.98
CA ILE A 156 3.69 -13.25 7.26
C ILE A 156 3.36 -12.60 8.60
N PHE A 157 4.30 -11.90 9.19
CA PHE A 157 4.08 -11.17 10.44
C PHE A 157 3.33 -9.85 10.19
N SER A 158 3.76 -9.09 9.21
CA SER A 158 3.07 -7.88 8.73
C SER A 158 3.18 -7.74 7.23
N ALA A 159 2.24 -6.99 6.65
CA ALA A 159 2.28 -6.65 5.24
C ALA A 159 3.03 -5.31 5.06
N CYS A 160 3.94 -5.25 4.09
CA CYS A 160 4.63 -4.02 3.73
C CYS A 160 3.62 -2.95 3.26
N ALA A 161 3.51 -1.86 3.99
CA ALA A 161 2.54 -0.80 3.73
C ALA A 161 2.78 -0.05 2.39
N GLY A 162 3.85 -0.37 1.68
CA GLY A 162 4.16 0.17 0.35
C GLY A 162 3.26 -0.34 -0.78
N ALA A 163 2.56 -1.49 -0.60
CA ALA A 163 1.68 -2.05 -1.64
C ALA A 163 0.63 -3.03 -1.10
N ALA A 164 0.21 -2.95 0.14
CA ALA A 164 -0.64 -3.95 0.80
C ALA A 164 -2.10 -3.56 0.90
N ILE A 165 -2.99 -4.57 0.95
CA ILE A 165 -4.40 -4.40 1.28
C ILE A 165 -4.64 -4.71 2.76
N TYR A 166 -5.53 -3.94 3.38
CA TYR A 166 -5.89 -4.04 4.79
C TYR A 166 -7.41 -4.08 4.97
N ARG A 167 -7.88 -4.83 5.96
CA ARG A 167 -9.26 -4.79 6.44
C ARG A 167 -9.41 -3.58 7.36
N ARG A 168 -10.15 -2.57 6.93
CA ARG A 168 -10.25 -1.26 7.59
C ARG A 168 -10.78 -1.35 9.03
N GLU A 169 -11.78 -2.20 9.27
CA GLU A 169 -12.40 -2.35 10.60
C GLU A 169 -11.38 -2.72 11.69
N VAL A 170 -10.29 -3.42 11.36
CA VAL A 170 -9.26 -3.79 12.34
C VAL A 170 -8.52 -2.56 12.86
N PHE A 171 -8.29 -1.55 12.02
CA PHE A 171 -7.69 -0.28 12.48
C PHE A 171 -8.55 0.44 13.52
N GLU A 172 -9.87 0.25 13.51
CA GLU A 172 -10.77 0.82 14.53
C GLU A 172 -10.54 0.19 15.90
N GLU A 173 -10.05 -1.06 15.95
CA GLU A 173 -9.75 -1.79 17.18
C GLU A 173 -8.32 -1.57 17.66
N ILE A 174 -7.34 -1.64 16.76
CA ILE A 174 -5.91 -1.59 17.12
C ILE A 174 -5.31 -0.19 17.04
N GLY A 175 -6.02 0.79 16.44
CA GLY A 175 -5.52 2.12 16.09
C GLY A 175 -4.76 2.15 14.77
N TYR A 176 -4.54 3.34 14.23
CA TYR A 176 -3.82 3.59 12.97
C TYR A 176 -2.31 3.45 13.13
N PHE A 177 -1.56 3.83 12.10
CA PHE A 177 -0.09 3.86 12.14
C PHE A 177 0.41 4.90 13.16
N ASP A 178 1.43 4.55 13.94
CA ASP A 178 2.02 5.49 14.92
C ASP A 178 2.86 6.55 14.18
N GLU A 179 2.42 7.80 14.22
CA GLU A 179 3.07 8.91 13.53
C GLU A 179 4.46 9.24 14.08
N MET A 180 4.82 8.74 15.26
CA MET A 180 6.20 8.86 15.79
C MET A 180 7.22 8.14 14.91
N HIS A 181 6.82 7.13 14.15
CA HIS A 181 7.71 6.46 13.19
C HIS A 181 8.10 7.38 12.03
N PHE A 182 7.26 8.34 11.67
CA PHE A 182 7.39 9.15 10.47
C PHE A 182 7.42 8.32 9.18
N ALA A 183 8.34 7.36 9.06
CA ALA A 183 8.45 6.31 8.04
C ALA A 183 9.36 5.19 8.56
N TYR A 184 9.14 3.97 8.07
CA TYR A 184 9.81 2.71 8.38
C TYR A 184 9.44 2.10 9.74
N LEU A 185 9.23 0.79 9.72
CA LEU A 185 8.82 -0.07 10.84
C LEU A 185 7.39 0.20 11.37
N GLU A 186 6.65 1.13 10.80
CA GLU A 186 5.25 1.39 11.12
C GLU A 186 4.35 0.18 10.79
N ASP A 187 4.69 -0.56 9.75
CA ASP A 187 4.00 -1.80 9.34
C ASP A 187 4.26 -2.94 10.32
N ILE A 188 5.48 -3.06 10.84
CA ILE A 188 5.84 -4.02 11.90
C ILE A 188 5.04 -3.72 13.18
N ASP A 189 4.94 -2.44 13.58
CA ASP A 189 4.15 -2.02 14.75
C ASP A 189 2.66 -2.39 14.58
N VAL A 190 2.09 -2.07 13.43
CA VAL A 190 0.68 -2.43 13.12
C VAL A 190 0.49 -3.95 13.13
N GLY A 191 1.41 -4.71 12.52
CA GLY A 191 1.36 -6.17 12.54
C GLY A 191 1.51 -6.78 13.95
N TYR A 192 2.21 -6.10 14.85
CA TYR A 192 2.35 -6.53 16.24
C TYR A 192 1.08 -6.27 17.07
N ARG A 193 0.32 -5.21 16.75
CA ARG A 193 -0.92 -4.87 17.44
C ARG A 193 -2.14 -5.66 16.93
N ALA A 194 -2.07 -6.18 15.70
CA ALA A 194 -3.13 -6.98 15.07
C ALA A 194 -3.06 -8.46 15.47
#